data_f41e93d70798082ecb1aff9ac59a139d
#
_entry.id   f41e93d70798082ecb1aff9ac59a139d
#
_cell.length_a   1.000
_cell.length_b   1.000
_cell.length_c   1.000
_cell.angle_alpha   90.00
_cell.angle_beta   90.00
_cell.angle_gamma   90.00
#
_symmetry.space_group_name_H-M   'P 1'
#
loop_
_entity.id
_entity.type
_entity.pdbx_description
1 polymer ?
#
loop_
_entity_poly.entity_id
_entity_poly.type
_entity_poly.pdbx_seq_one_letter_code
_entity_poly.pdbx_strand_id
1 'polypeptide(L)'
;MTMNRFNLPLIILVAFLFIIPTGIYAQNTNTGIFFQAIARDQYANPAKDRRIYVQSSIVQSTATGTKVLTEEHQTTTDGSGVFSISVGQGTRTGGTVANLDKVEWAKGPYYLNLKISITPMAPVANWDYTKDWIDLGTSPFGTVPYALYSGSSGALDDKLSIADTAKMLAIYAKAKELKQLSDSIDNKISINDTAKMLAPYARAVNALMASNITSLTAATVNNALDGKVNLAD
;
A
#
# COMPACT_ATOMS: atom_id res chain seq x y z
N MET A 1 34.16 20.24 -41.01
CA MET A 1 33.21 20.09 -39.90
C MET A 1 33.05 18.60 -39.64
N THR A 2 33.87 18.04 -38.75
CA THR A 2 33.94 16.60 -38.45
C THR A 2 32.88 16.26 -37.41
N MET A 3 31.80 15.64 -37.83
CA MET A 3 30.80 15.07 -36.97
C MET A 3 31.41 13.97 -36.09
N ASN A 4 31.40 14.19 -34.80
CA ASN A 4 31.96 13.30 -33.80
C ASN A 4 31.22 11.97 -33.80
N ARG A 5 31.83 10.89 -34.32
CA ARG A 5 31.23 9.55 -34.52
C ARG A 5 30.92 8.82 -33.19
N PHE A 6 31.32 9.41 -32.06
CA PHE A 6 31.16 8.78 -30.74
C PHE A 6 29.75 8.88 -30.12
N ASN A 7 28.91 9.79 -30.60
CA ASN A 7 27.60 10.03 -29.99
C ASN A 7 26.44 9.23 -30.60
N LEU A 8 26.64 8.65 -31.79
CA LEU A 8 25.59 7.91 -32.48
C LEU A 8 25.15 6.63 -31.74
N PRO A 9 26.07 5.75 -31.26
CA PRO A 9 25.66 4.56 -30.49
C PRO A 9 25.04 4.91 -29.15
N LEU A 10 25.45 5.99 -28.51
CA LEU A 10 24.86 6.46 -27.25
C LEU A 10 23.43 6.95 -27.47
N ILE A 11 23.17 7.69 -28.54
CA ILE A 11 21.84 8.19 -28.87
C ILE A 11 20.91 7.00 -29.22
N ILE A 12 21.39 5.99 -29.93
CA ILE A 12 20.62 4.77 -30.24
C ILE A 12 20.32 3.99 -28.95
N LEU A 13 21.27 3.87 -28.04
CA LEU A 13 21.05 3.19 -26.73
C LEU A 13 20.01 3.91 -25.88
N VAL A 14 20.06 5.25 -25.80
CA VAL A 14 19.08 6.07 -25.08
C VAL A 14 17.71 6.00 -25.75
N ALA A 15 17.63 6.03 -27.09
CA ALA A 15 16.38 5.88 -27.81
C ALA A 15 15.74 4.51 -27.59
N PHE A 16 16.54 3.44 -27.48
CA PHE A 16 16.07 2.09 -27.21
C PHE A 16 15.51 1.94 -25.78
N LEU A 17 16.02 2.73 -24.82
CA LEU A 17 15.53 2.74 -23.43
C LEU A 17 14.12 3.34 -23.30
N PHE A 18 13.72 4.22 -24.23
CA PHE A 18 12.38 4.83 -24.27
C PHE A 18 11.33 4.01 -25.02
N ILE A 19 11.72 2.91 -25.68
CA ILE A 19 10.80 2.03 -26.45
C ILE A 19 10.30 0.84 -25.59
N ILE A 20 10.73 0.73 -24.35
CA ILE A 20 10.21 -0.33 -23.47
C ILE A 20 8.75 0.04 -23.14
N PRO A 21 7.76 -0.73 -23.67
CA PRO A 21 6.36 -0.48 -23.32
C PRO A 21 6.19 -0.75 -21.82
N THR A 22 5.92 0.29 -21.06
CA THR A 22 5.61 0.21 -19.60
C THR A 22 4.23 -0.38 -19.32
N GLY A 23 3.65 -1.10 -20.27
CA GLY A 23 2.41 -1.82 -20.10
C GLY A 23 2.65 -3.13 -19.35
N ILE A 24 2.97 -3.09 -18.06
CA ILE A 24 2.70 -4.22 -17.19
C ILE A 24 1.17 -4.22 -17.00
N TYR A 25 0.46 -4.88 -17.91
CA TYR A 25 -0.93 -5.22 -17.67
C TYR A 25 -0.91 -6.27 -16.55
N ALA A 26 -1.25 -5.85 -15.33
CA ALA A 26 -1.62 -6.79 -14.29
C ALA A 26 -2.67 -7.72 -14.90
N GLN A 27 -2.47 -9.02 -14.78
CA GLN A 27 -3.43 -10.02 -15.24
C GLN A 27 -4.80 -9.59 -14.74
N ASN A 28 -5.76 -9.46 -15.67
CA ASN A 28 -7.13 -9.21 -15.33
C ASN A 28 -7.57 -10.42 -14.48
N THR A 29 -7.50 -10.28 -13.16
CA THR A 29 -7.93 -11.33 -12.25
C THR A 29 -9.43 -11.50 -12.53
N ASN A 30 -9.79 -12.64 -13.13
CA ASN A 30 -11.18 -13.01 -13.33
C ASN A 30 -11.81 -13.05 -11.92
N THR A 31 -12.49 -11.99 -11.55
CA THR A 31 -13.06 -11.79 -10.19
C THR A 31 -14.31 -12.63 -9.95
N GLY A 32 -14.58 -13.60 -10.83
CA GLY A 32 -15.72 -14.51 -10.70
C GLY A 32 -15.45 -15.71 -9.80
N ILE A 33 -16.52 -16.23 -9.20
CA ILE A 33 -16.49 -17.50 -8.46
C ILE A 33 -16.79 -18.62 -9.44
N PHE A 34 -15.80 -19.47 -9.70
CA PHE A 34 -15.95 -20.61 -10.61
C PHE A 34 -16.89 -21.66 -10.00
N PHE A 35 -17.87 -22.08 -10.79
CA PHE A 35 -18.83 -23.12 -10.43
C PHE A 35 -18.96 -24.13 -11.57
N GLN A 36 -19.00 -25.41 -11.23
CA GLN A 36 -19.18 -26.51 -12.18
C GLN A 36 -20.19 -27.51 -11.63
N ALA A 37 -21.06 -28.00 -12.48
CA ALA A 37 -22.06 -29.00 -12.12
C ALA A 37 -22.48 -29.86 -13.33
N ILE A 38 -23.29 -30.89 -13.06
CA ILE A 38 -23.94 -31.71 -14.09
C ILE A 38 -25.38 -31.30 -14.20
N ALA A 39 -25.81 -30.85 -15.37
CA ALA A 39 -27.21 -30.63 -15.68
C ALA A 39 -27.89 -31.99 -15.96
N ARG A 40 -29.03 -32.21 -15.33
CA ARG A 40 -29.86 -33.44 -15.55
C ARG A 40 -31.25 -33.03 -15.97
N ASP A 41 -31.83 -33.84 -16.85
CA ASP A 41 -33.21 -33.68 -17.26
C ASP A 41 -34.20 -34.17 -16.17
N GLN A 42 -35.49 -34.05 -16.42
CA GLN A 42 -36.55 -34.50 -15.50
C GLN A 42 -36.52 -36.01 -15.17
N TYR A 43 -35.80 -36.82 -15.95
CA TYR A 43 -35.59 -38.24 -15.75
C TYR A 43 -34.24 -38.55 -15.09
N ALA A 44 -33.55 -37.54 -14.58
CA ALA A 44 -32.22 -37.61 -14.00
C ALA A 44 -31.09 -38.02 -14.97
N ASN A 45 -31.31 -38.04 -16.27
CA ASN A 45 -30.26 -38.29 -17.26
C ASN A 45 -29.42 -37.03 -17.47
N PRO A 46 -28.12 -37.18 -17.72
CA PRO A 46 -27.28 -36.03 -18.07
C PRO A 46 -27.79 -35.35 -19.35
N ALA A 47 -27.94 -34.03 -19.29
CA ALA A 47 -28.34 -33.22 -20.43
C ALA A 47 -27.12 -32.97 -21.34
N LYS A 48 -26.79 -33.96 -22.20
CA LYS A 48 -25.59 -33.96 -23.04
C LYS A 48 -25.72 -32.97 -24.20
N ASP A 49 -24.64 -32.21 -24.43
CA ASP A 49 -24.48 -31.28 -25.57
C ASP A 49 -25.69 -30.33 -25.72
N ARG A 50 -26.21 -29.84 -24.60
CA ARG A 50 -27.43 -29.03 -24.54
C ARG A 50 -27.07 -27.58 -24.16
N ARG A 51 -27.69 -26.63 -24.83
CA ARG A 51 -27.70 -25.25 -24.37
C ARG A 51 -28.51 -25.18 -23.08
N ILE A 52 -27.94 -24.50 -22.08
CA ILE A 52 -28.61 -24.26 -20.81
C ILE A 52 -28.48 -22.78 -20.42
N TYR A 53 -29.45 -22.33 -19.67
CA TYR A 53 -29.45 -21.06 -18.99
C TYR A 53 -29.28 -21.33 -17.51
N VAL A 54 -28.44 -20.56 -16.84
CA VAL A 54 -28.15 -20.71 -15.42
C VAL A 54 -28.43 -19.38 -14.75
N GLN A 55 -29.35 -19.36 -13.81
CA GLN A 55 -29.55 -18.20 -12.94
C GLN A 55 -28.79 -18.45 -11.62
N SER A 56 -27.81 -17.63 -11.33
CA SER A 56 -27.09 -17.63 -10.05
C SER A 56 -27.57 -16.47 -9.18
N SER A 57 -27.86 -16.73 -7.91
CA SER A 57 -28.22 -15.69 -6.95
C SER A 57 -27.38 -15.81 -5.70
N ILE A 58 -26.73 -14.73 -5.31
CA ILE A 58 -26.09 -14.60 -3.99
C ILE A 58 -27.15 -14.14 -3.01
N VAL A 59 -27.35 -14.92 -1.94
CA VAL A 59 -28.39 -14.73 -0.94
C VAL A 59 -27.73 -14.46 0.41
N GLN A 60 -28.18 -13.44 1.12
CA GLN A 60 -27.58 -13.01 2.40
C GLN A 60 -28.38 -13.54 3.60
N SER A 61 -27.69 -13.81 4.67
CA SER A 61 -28.16 -14.17 6.02
C SER A 61 -28.70 -15.59 6.17
N THR A 62 -29.59 -16.04 5.29
CA THR A 62 -30.18 -17.39 5.30
C THR A 62 -30.32 -17.93 3.87
N ALA A 63 -30.55 -19.23 3.73
CA ALA A 63 -30.77 -19.86 2.41
C ALA A 63 -31.98 -19.28 1.64
N THR A 64 -32.91 -18.66 2.35
CA THR A 64 -34.10 -17.99 1.79
C THR A 64 -34.09 -16.49 2.01
N GLY A 65 -32.93 -15.92 2.34
CA GLY A 65 -32.77 -14.51 2.65
C GLY A 65 -32.84 -13.58 1.43
N THR A 66 -32.34 -12.37 1.62
CA THR A 66 -32.34 -11.35 0.56
C THR A 66 -31.35 -11.70 -0.55
N LYS A 67 -31.81 -11.72 -1.80
CA LYS A 67 -30.93 -11.82 -2.96
C LYS A 67 -30.19 -10.51 -3.16
N VAL A 68 -28.87 -10.52 -2.95
CA VAL A 68 -28.03 -9.33 -3.11
C VAL A 68 -27.51 -9.16 -4.52
N LEU A 69 -27.31 -10.28 -5.26
CA LEU A 69 -26.93 -10.28 -6.66
C LEU A 69 -27.65 -11.45 -7.36
N THR A 70 -28.24 -11.22 -8.51
CA THR A 70 -28.80 -12.24 -9.37
C THR A 70 -28.30 -12.01 -10.80
N GLU A 71 -27.75 -13.05 -11.39
CA GLU A 71 -27.18 -13.04 -12.74
C GLU A 71 -27.69 -14.23 -13.55
N GLU A 72 -27.73 -14.05 -14.85
CA GLU A 72 -28.03 -15.11 -15.81
C GLU A 72 -26.81 -15.37 -16.70
N HIS A 73 -26.55 -16.65 -16.91
CA HIS A 73 -25.50 -17.16 -17.77
C HIS A 73 -26.11 -18.05 -18.84
N GLN A 74 -25.56 -17.99 -20.04
CA GLN A 74 -25.86 -18.94 -21.10
C GLN A 74 -24.60 -19.74 -21.39
N THR A 75 -24.70 -21.07 -21.32
CA THR A 75 -23.60 -21.99 -21.61
C THR A 75 -24.11 -23.26 -22.29
N THR A 76 -23.18 -24.16 -22.62
CA THR A 76 -23.52 -25.47 -23.21
C THR A 76 -22.91 -26.56 -22.35
N THR A 77 -23.65 -27.63 -22.10
CA THR A 77 -23.11 -28.80 -21.43
C THR A 77 -22.24 -29.63 -22.39
N ASP A 78 -21.31 -30.37 -21.85
CA ASP A 78 -20.52 -31.34 -22.60
C ASP A 78 -21.26 -32.66 -22.83
N GLY A 79 -20.57 -33.65 -23.47
CA GLY A 79 -21.09 -35.00 -23.69
C GLY A 79 -21.40 -35.80 -22.42
N SER A 80 -21.05 -35.31 -21.23
CA SER A 80 -21.38 -35.89 -19.92
C SER A 80 -22.43 -35.06 -19.18
N GLY A 81 -22.93 -33.99 -19.78
CA GLY A 81 -23.87 -33.06 -19.16
C GLY A 81 -23.23 -32.04 -18.21
N VAL A 82 -21.90 -31.93 -18.18
CA VAL A 82 -21.18 -30.99 -17.33
C VAL A 82 -21.21 -29.59 -17.95
N PHE A 83 -21.43 -28.61 -17.11
CA PHE A 83 -21.29 -27.18 -17.46
C PHE A 83 -20.51 -26.45 -16.43
N SER A 84 -19.96 -25.32 -16.82
CA SER A 84 -19.28 -24.38 -15.90
C SER A 84 -19.73 -22.95 -16.17
N ILE A 85 -19.76 -22.16 -15.10
CA ILE A 85 -20.02 -20.74 -15.12
C ILE A 85 -19.03 -20.03 -14.19
N SER A 86 -18.89 -18.72 -14.35
CA SER A 86 -18.16 -17.86 -13.42
C SER A 86 -19.14 -16.85 -12.83
N VAL A 87 -19.63 -17.10 -11.62
CA VAL A 87 -20.53 -16.18 -10.89
C VAL A 87 -19.82 -14.84 -10.72
N GLY A 88 -20.49 -13.75 -11.05
CA GLY A 88 -19.91 -12.42 -11.14
C GLY A 88 -19.57 -11.99 -12.58
N GLN A 89 -19.70 -12.90 -13.55
CA GLN A 89 -19.46 -12.64 -14.98
C GLN A 89 -20.70 -12.80 -15.85
N GLY A 90 -21.86 -13.05 -15.23
CA GLY A 90 -23.14 -13.17 -15.92
C GLY A 90 -23.78 -11.82 -16.23
N THR A 91 -24.92 -11.88 -16.91
CA THR A 91 -25.78 -10.70 -17.10
C THR A 91 -26.62 -10.48 -15.86
N ARG A 92 -26.46 -9.34 -15.20
CA ARG A 92 -27.22 -9.01 -14.00
C ARG A 92 -28.72 -8.88 -14.35
N THR A 93 -29.56 -9.59 -13.61
CA THR A 93 -31.03 -9.56 -13.75
C THR A 93 -31.73 -9.11 -12.46
N GLY A 94 -30.99 -9.00 -11.33
CA GLY A 94 -31.59 -8.56 -10.08
C GLY A 94 -30.60 -8.40 -8.94
N GLY A 95 -31.15 -8.17 -7.73
CA GLY A 95 -30.35 -7.97 -6.52
C GLY A 95 -30.15 -6.52 -6.13
N THR A 96 -29.56 -6.31 -4.96
CA THR A 96 -29.34 -4.98 -4.35
C THR A 96 -28.00 -4.36 -4.76
N VAL A 97 -27.01 -5.16 -5.21
CA VAL A 97 -25.70 -4.69 -5.65
C VAL A 97 -25.53 -4.76 -7.17
N ALA A 98 -24.62 -3.98 -7.70
CA ALA A 98 -24.40 -3.89 -9.16
C ALA A 98 -23.60 -5.08 -9.73
N ASN A 99 -22.64 -5.58 -8.98
CA ASN A 99 -21.73 -6.67 -9.36
C ASN A 99 -21.16 -7.38 -8.13
N LEU A 100 -20.40 -8.45 -8.35
CA LEU A 100 -19.81 -9.29 -7.32
C LEU A 100 -18.85 -8.52 -6.38
N ASP A 101 -18.10 -7.55 -6.91
CA ASP A 101 -17.14 -6.74 -6.14
C ASP A 101 -17.83 -5.82 -5.10
N LYS A 102 -19.13 -5.57 -5.27
CA LYS A 102 -19.93 -4.74 -4.37
C LYS A 102 -20.66 -5.55 -3.30
N VAL A 103 -20.49 -6.87 -3.28
CA VAL A 103 -21.01 -7.71 -2.20
C VAL A 103 -20.18 -7.48 -0.96
N GLU A 104 -20.83 -7.06 0.13
CA GLU A 104 -20.19 -6.81 1.43
C GLU A 104 -19.99 -8.12 2.20
N TRP A 105 -19.03 -8.93 1.77
CA TRP A 105 -18.79 -10.28 2.30
C TRP A 105 -18.64 -10.35 3.82
N ALA A 106 -18.19 -9.26 4.45
CA ALA A 106 -18.10 -9.16 5.92
C ALA A 106 -19.47 -9.17 6.63
N LYS A 107 -20.56 -8.90 5.92
CA LYS A 107 -21.93 -8.91 6.46
C LYS A 107 -22.62 -10.27 6.30
N GLY A 108 -21.87 -11.35 5.95
CA GLY A 108 -22.37 -12.70 5.79
C GLY A 108 -22.91 -13.33 7.06
N PRO A 109 -23.51 -14.53 7.00
CA PRO A 109 -23.24 -15.56 5.96
C PRO A 109 -23.95 -15.32 4.64
N TYR A 110 -23.34 -15.84 3.58
CA TYR A 110 -23.88 -15.82 2.23
C TYR A 110 -24.08 -17.22 1.67
N TYR A 111 -25.03 -17.33 0.75
CA TYR A 111 -25.43 -18.58 0.10
C TYR A 111 -25.48 -18.37 -1.40
N LEU A 112 -25.21 -19.42 -2.15
CA LEU A 112 -25.40 -19.48 -3.59
C LEU A 112 -26.66 -20.30 -3.90
N ASN A 113 -27.69 -19.67 -4.46
CA ASN A 113 -28.83 -20.34 -5.06
C ASN A 113 -28.61 -20.45 -6.57
N LEU A 114 -28.85 -21.62 -7.13
CA LEU A 114 -28.71 -21.88 -8.54
C LEU A 114 -30.03 -22.43 -9.10
N LYS A 115 -30.40 -21.93 -10.28
CA LYS A 115 -31.47 -22.46 -11.11
C LYS A 115 -30.95 -22.70 -12.50
N ILE A 116 -31.42 -23.76 -13.15
CA ILE A 116 -31.09 -24.05 -14.54
C ILE A 116 -32.36 -24.17 -15.37
N SER A 117 -32.26 -23.80 -16.63
CA SER A 117 -33.27 -24.12 -17.64
C SER A 117 -32.57 -24.78 -18.83
N ILE A 118 -33.02 -25.94 -19.20
CA ILE A 118 -32.36 -26.80 -20.20
C ILE A 118 -33.18 -26.76 -21.50
N THR A 119 -32.55 -26.29 -22.58
CA THR A 119 -33.22 -26.29 -23.90
C THR A 119 -33.74 -27.68 -24.23
N PRO A 120 -35.00 -27.88 -24.64
CA PRO A 120 -35.56 -29.16 -25.05
C PRO A 120 -34.73 -29.83 -26.14
N MET A 121 -34.63 -31.18 -26.13
CA MET A 121 -33.88 -31.93 -27.13
C MET A 121 -34.53 -31.80 -28.51
N ALA A 122 -35.86 -31.87 -28.55
CA ALA A 122 -36.63 -31.57 -29.74
C ALA A 122 -37.16 -30.14 -29.66
N PRO A 123 -37.20 -29.41 -30.77
CA PRO A 123 -37.75 -28.05 -30.77
C PRO A 123 -39.21 -28.04 -30.26
N VAL A 124 -39.44 -27.24 -29.22
CA VAL A 124 -40.76 -26.99 -28.66
C VAL A 124 -41.21 -25.59 -29.05
N ALA A 125 -42.36 -25.47 -29.70
CA ALA A 125 -42.89 -24.18 -30.10
C ALA A 125 -43.13 -23.30 -28.86
N ASN A 126 -42.69 -22.06 -28.94
CA ASN A 126 -42.80 -21.05 -27.86
C ASN A 126 -42.16 -21.45 -26.52
N TRP A 127 -41.15 -22.35 -26.55
CA TRP A 127 -40.36 -22.61 -25.34
C TRP A 127 -39.63 -21.35 -24.89
N ASP A 128 -39.75 -21.07 -23.61
CA ASP A 128 -39.20 -19.88 -22.99
C ASP A 128 -38.45 -20.31 -21.72
N TYR A 129 -37.12 -20.17 -21.72
CA TYR A 129 -36.26 -20.55 -20.60
C TYR A 129 -36.63 -19.83 -19.30
N THR A 130 -37.20 -18.62 -19.37
CA THR A 130 -37.59 -17.85 -18.18
C THR A 130 -38.75 -18.45 -17.41
N LYS A 131 -39.47 -19.39 -18.03
CA LYS A 131 -40.64 -20.10 -17.45
C LYS A 131 -40.34 -21.55 -17.05
N ASP A 132 -39.14 -22.02 -17.38
CA ASP A 132 -38.76 -23.43 -17.24
C ASP A 132 -37.56 -23.62 -16.31
N TRP A 133 -37.55 -22.87 -15.21
CA TRP A 133 -36.47 -22.93 -14.23
C TRP A 133 -36.60 -24.15 -13.30
N ILE A 134 -35.53 -24.95 -13.22
CA ILE A 134 -35.33 -26.01 -12.24
C ILE A 134 -34.44 -25.45 -11.14
N ASP A 135 -34.93 -25.42 -9.90
CA ASP A 135 -34.16 -24.96 -8.75
C ASP A 135 -33.24 -26.09 -8.27
N LEU A 136 -31.93 -25.87 -8.28
CA LEU A 136 -30.92 -26.81 -7.80
C LEU A 136 -30.66 -26.68 -6.28
N GLY A 137 -31.35 -25.75 -5.63
CA GLY A 137 -31.20 -25.48 -4.21
C GLY A 137 -30.23 -24.35 -3.89
N THR A 138 -30.03 -24.19 -2.60
CA THR A 138 -29.20 -23.10 -2.05
C THR A 138 -28.13 -23.70 -1.14
N SER A 139 -26.88 -23.42 -1.42
CA SER A 139 -25.72 -23.90 -0.66
C SER A 139 -24.98 -22.75 -0.01
N PRO A 140 -24.47 -22.89 1.23
CA PRO A 140 -23.65 -21.87 1.85
C PRO A 140 -22.31 -21.73 1.11
N PHE A 141 -21.78 -20.51 1.02
CA PHE A 141 -20.40 -20.33 0.62
C PHE A 141 -19.48 -20.85 1.72
N GLY A 142 -18.64 -21.83 1.37
CA GLY A 142 -17.56 -22.32 2.24
C GLY A 142 -16.33 -21.41 2.14
N THR A 143 -15.52 -21.39 3.19
CA THR A 143 -14.21 -20.78 3.16
C THR A 143 -13.23 -21.61 2.35
N VAL A 144 -12.50 -20.97 1.45
CA VAL A 144 -11.36 -21.58 0.76
C VAL A 144 -10.06 -21.34 1.54
N PRO A 145 -9.05 -22.23 1.44
CA PRO A 145 -7.80 -22.08 2.22
C PRO A 145 -7.14 -20.70 2.10
N TYR A 146 -7.21 -20.10 0.92
CA TYR A 146 -6.67 -18.76 0.69
C TYR A 146 -7.45 -17.66 1.44
N ALA A 147 -8.78 -17.78 1.53
CA ALA A 147 -9.62 -16.87 2.30
C ALA A 147 -9.43 -17.03 3.80
N LEU A 148 -9.15 -18.25 4.29
CA LEU A 148 -8.75 -18.48 5.68
C LEU A 148 -7.44 -17.77 6.01
N TYR A 149 -6.47 -17.81 5.11
CA TYR A 149 -5.21 -17.08 5.27
C TYR A 149 -5.43 -15.55 5.27
N SER A 150 -6.23 -15.04 4.34
CA SER A 150 -6.60 -13.62 4.26
C SER A 150 -7.36 -13.15 5.50
N GLY A 151 -8.28 -13.97 6.03
CA GLY A 151 -9.01 -13.69 7.27
C GLY A 151 -8.10 -13.62 8.50
N SER A 152 -7.04 -14.44 8.53
CA SER A 152 -6.04 -14.37 9.60
C SER A 152 -5.05 -13.22 9.42
N SER A 153 -4.81 -12.75 8.18
CA SER A 153 -3.98 -11.57 7.92
C SER A 153 -4.71 -10.25 8.24
N GLY A 154 -6.06 -10.24 8.22
CA GLY A 154 -6.86 -9.13 8.75
C GLY A 154 -6.64 -8.89 10.25
N ALA A 155 -6.28 -9.95 11.01
CA ALA A 155 -5.84 -9.80 12.40
C ALA A 155 -4.46 -9.12 12.54
N LEU A 156 -3.75 -8.88 11.44
CA LEU A 156 -2.52 -8.08 11.39
C LEU A 156 -2.80 -6.58 11.28
N ASP A 157 -3.99 -6.18 10.82
CA ASP A 157 -4.43 -4.78 10.85
C ASP A 157 -4.56 -4.27 12.30
N ASP A 158 -4.89 -5.15 13.26
CA ASP A 158 -4.83 -4.81 14.69
C ASP A 158 -3.39 -4.63 15.22
N LYS A 159 -2.36 -5.11 14.50
CA LYS A 159 -0.95 -4.98 14.93
C LYS A 159 -0.26 -3.72 14.41
N LEU A 160 -0.81 -3.07 13.40
CA LEU A 160 -0.34 -1.81 12.86
C LEU A 160 -1.49 -0.81 12.75
N SER A 161 -2.19 -0.59 13.87
CA SER A 161 -3.19 0.46 13.90
C SER A 161 -2.53 1.83 13.70
N ILE A 162 -3.27 2.80 13.18
CA ILE A 162 -2.81 4.20 13.10
C ILE A 162 -2.34 4.69 14.48
N ALA A 163 -2.95 4.19 15.56
CA ALA A 163 -2.56 4.49 16.93
C ALA A 163 -1.19 3.86 17.31
N ASP A 164 -0.89 2.64 16.85
CA ASP A 164 0.40 2.01 17.08
C ASP A 164 1.49 2.64 16.22
N THR A 165 1.18 2.98 14.98
CA THR A 165 2.06 3.78 14.13
C THR A 165 2.35 5.14 14.76
N ALA A 166 1.33 5.81 15.32
CA ALA A 166 1.50 7.05 16.03
C ALA A 166 2.37 6.89 17.29
N LYS A 167 2.21 5.81 18.07
CA LYS A 167 3.07 5.49 19.21
C LYS A 167 4.50 5.19 18.81
N MET A 168 4.72 4.44 17.74
CA MET A 168 6.04 4.15 17.20
C MET A 168 6.71 5.45 16.70
N LEU A 169 5.98 6.29 16.00
CA LEU A 169 6.48 7.58 15.51
C LEU A 169 6.66 8.61 16.62
N ALA A 170 5.94 8.50 17.75
CA ALA A 170 6.14 9.37 18.91
C ALA A 170 7.55 9.28 19.50
N ILE A 171 8.21 8.12 19.35
CA ILE A 171 9.62 7.95 19.73
C ILE A 171 10.52 8.78 18.81
N TYR A 172 10.18 8.89 17.54
CA TYR A 172 10.91 9.71 16.55
C TYR A 172 10.46 11.19 16.57
N ALA A 173 9.24 11.48 17.05
CA ALA A 173 8.75 12.84 17.27
C ALA A 173 9.49 13.57 18.40
N LYS A 174 10.30 12.87 19.22
CA LYS A 174 11.33 13.45 20.09
C LYS A 174 12.39 14.23 19.32
N ALA A 175 12.40 14.20 17.99
CA ALA A 175 13.22 15.10 17.19
C ALA A 175 12.98 16.58 17.54
N LYS A 176 11.76 16.95 17.94
CA LYS A 176 11.45 18.31 18.43
C LYS A 176 12.09 18.58 19.78
N GLU A 177 12.10 17.59 20.69
CA GLU A 177 12.78 17.71 21.99
C GLU A 177 14.30 17.71 21.83
N LEU A 178 14.83 16.91 20.89
CA LEU A 178 16.26 16.94 20.53
C LEU A 178 16.65 18.27 19.91
N LYS A 179 15.80 18.86 19.09
CA LYS A 179 16.06 20.21 18.56
C LYS A 179 16.04 21.26 19.67
N GLN A 180 15.08 21.19 20.59
CA GLN A 180 15.04 22.09 21.76
C GLN A 180 16.25 21.91 22.66
N LEU A 181 16.74 20.68 22.83
CA LEU A 181 17.96 20.41 23.56
C LEU A 181 19.20 20.97 22.84
N SER A 182 19.30 20.81 21.52
CA SER A 182 20.34 21.41 20.69
C SER A 182 20.31 22.92 20.79
N ASP A 183 19.14 23.53 20.60
CA ASP A 183 18.97 24.98 20.73
C ASP A 183 19.34 25.49 22.16
N SER A 184 19.03 24.67 23.18
CA SER A 184 19.41 24.97 24.57
C SER A 184 20.91 24.82 24.84
N ILE A 185 21.60 23.90 24.19
CA ILE A 185 23.04 23.71 24.24
C ILE A 185 23.73 24.87 23.51
N ASP A 186 23.27 25.20 22.33
CA ASP A 186 23.79 26.31 21.52
C ASP A 186 23.64 27.64 22.27
N ASN A 187 22.55 27.82 23.00
CA ASN A 187 22.33 28.99 23.85
C ASN A 187 23.21 29.01 25.12
N LYS A 188 23.66 27.85 25.61
CA LYS A 188 24.52 27.78 26.83
C LYS A 188 26.01 27.88 26.55
N ILE A 189 26.42 27.57 25.34
CA ILE A 189 27.84 27.63 24.93
C ILE A 189 27.93 28.47 23.65
N SER A 190 27.40 29.68 23.67
CA SER A 190 27.59 30.55 22.53
C SER A 190 29.03 31.09 22.53
N ILE A 191 29.58 31.29 21.35
CA ILE A 191 30.90 31.94 21.19
C ILE A 191 30.93 33.31 21.92
N ASN A 192 29.78 33.98 21.97
CA ASN A 192 29.63 35.26 22.67
C ASN A 192 29.72 35.12 24.19
N ASP A 193 29.19 34.03 24.77
CA ASP A 193 29.26 33.77 26.20
C ASP A 193 30.67 33.35 26.59
N THR A 194 31.33 32.53 25.79
CA THR A 194 32.74 32.17 25.95
C THR A 194 33.60 33.41 25.86
N ALA A 195 33.35 34.30 24.92
CA ALA A 195 34.06 35.55 24.78
C ALA A 195 33.85 36.46 25.98
N LYS A 196 32.62 36.58 26.51
CA LYS A 196 32.33 37.35 27.73
C LYS A 196 33.00 36.78 28.97
N MET A 197 33.01 35.44 29.11
CA MET A 197 33.68 34.75 30.22
C MET A 197 35.22 34.95 30.17
N LEU A 198 35.81 34.93 29.00
CA LEU A 198 37.24 35.08 28.82
C LEU A 198 37.74 36.55 28.86
N ALA A 199 36.85 37.49 28.58
CA ALA A 199 37.19 38.93 28.56
C ALA A 199 37.85 39.47 29.90
N PRO A 200 37.35 39.07 31.10
CA PRO A 200 37.99 39.45 32.35
C PRO A 200 39.42 38.93 32.47
N TYR A 201 39.66 37.69 32.05
CA TYR A 201 40.98 37.06 32.09
C TYR A 201 41.94 37.70 31.11
N ALA A 202 41.51 38.02 29.91
CA ALA A 202 42.31 38.75 28.93
C ALA A 202 42.67 40.13 29.40
N ARG A 203 41.74 40.84 30.07
CA ARG A 203 42.05 42.16 30.69
C ARG A 203 43.06 42.06 31.84
N ALA A 204 42.94 41.05 32.70
CA ALA A 204 43.83 40.78 33.79
C ALA A 204 45.24 40.47 33.27
N VAL A 205 45.34 39.62 32.22
CA VAL A 205 46.67 39.34 31.61
C VAL A 205 47.28 40.59 30.98
N ASN A 206 46.51 41.38 30.25
CA ASN A 206 46.98 42.58 29.61
C ASN A 206 47.41 43.65 30.66
N ALA A 207 46.64 43.76 31.76
CA ALA A 207 47.02 44.67 32.86
C ALA A 207 48.30 44.23 33.55
N LEU A 208 48.47 42.91 33.78
CA LEU A 208 49.67 42.34 34.36
C LEU A 208 50.89 42.52 33.45
N MET A 209 50.72 42.30 32.14
CA MET A 209 51.76 42.55 31.15
C MET A 209 52.17 44.03 31.09
N ALA A 210 51.23 44.95 31.08
CA ALA A 210 51.49 46.37 31.05
C ALA A 210 52.21 46.82 32.33
N SER A 211 51.80 46.34 33.52
CA SER A 211 52.49 46.61 34.80
C SER A 211 53.91 46.09 34.81
N ASN A 212 54.10 44.83 34.33
CA ASN A 212 55.45 44.26 34.25
C ASN A 212 56.36 44.98 33.26
N ILE A 213 55.83 45.39 32.10
CA ILE A 213 56.61 46.16 31.10
C ILE A 213 56.94 47.51 31.65
N THR A 214 56.00 48.17 32.28
CA THR A 214 56.23 49.49 32.86
C THR A 214 57.29 49.44 33.99
N SER A 215 57.17 48.42 34.86
CA SER A 215 58.17 48.25 35.96
C SER A 215 59.51 47.81 35.43
N LEU A 216 59.58 46.92 34.46
CA LEU A 216 60.85 46.54 33.82
C LEU A 216 61.50 47.71 33.08
N THR A 217 60.75 48.49 32.36
CA THR A 217 61.27 49.61 31.57
C THR A 217 61.79 50.69 32.49
N ALA A 218 61.10 51.03 33.57
CA ALA A 218 61.52 51.99 34.53
C ALA A 218 62.78 51.53 35.28
N ALA A 219 62.80 50.30 35.78
CA ALA A 219 63.94 49.73 36.46
C ALA A 219 65.17 49.59 35.55
N THR A 220 64.97 49.12 34.32
CA THR A 220 66.08 48.93 33.37
C THR A 220 66.66 50.29 32.91
N VAL A 221 65.81 51.26 32.66
CA VAL A 221 66.22 52.59 32.24
C VAL A 221 66.98 53.31 33.39
N ASN A 222 66.47 53.21 34.63
CA ASN A 222 67.15 53.84 35.78
C ASN A 222 68.48 53.16 36.01
N ASN A 223 68.58 51.84 36.03
CA ASN A 223 69.87 51.15 36.21
C ASN A 223 70.87 51.44 35.08
N ALA A 224 70.37 51.56 33.82
CA ALA A 224 71.22 51.91 32.69
C ALA A 224 71.69 53.37 32.72
N LEU A 225 70.88 54.24 33.27
CA LEU A 225 71.25 55.67 33.49
C LEU A 225 72.30 55.85 34.63
N ASP A 226 72.03 55.14 35.74
CA ASP A 226 72.99 55.20 36.90
C ASP A 226 74.35 54.61 36.52
N GLY A 227 74.38 53.56 35.72
CA GLY A 227 75.63 52.99 35.20
C GLY A 227 76.35 53.85 34.18
N LYS A 228 75.71 54.84 33.59
CA LYS A 228 76.28 55.73 32.61
C LYS A 228 76.71 57.04 33.20
N VAL A 229 76.18 57.46 34.34
CA VAL A 229 76.55 58.65 35.06
C VAL A 229 77.89 58.46 35.79
N ASN A 230 78.29 57.23 36.08
CA ASN A 230 79.60 56.94 36.72
C ASN A 230 80.75 56.70 35.76
N LEU A 231 80.59 56.98 34.47
CA LEU A 231 81.62 56.82 33.44
C LEU A 231 82.22 58.19 32.94
N ALA A 232 81.98 59.25 33.66
CA ALA A 232 82.45 60.57 33.28
C ALA A 232 83.21 61.28 34.44
N ASP A 233 84.23 60.57 35.07
CA ASP A 233 85.30 61.13 35.81
C ASP A 233 86.63 60.45 35.47
#